data_fe51932dde6f3d1b1cf98407e446d64f
#
_entry.id   fe51932dde6f3d1b1cf98407e446d64f
#
_cell.length_a   1.000
_cell.length_b   1.000
_cell.length_c   1.000
_cell.angle_alpha   90.00
_cell.angle_beta   90.00
_cell.angle_gamma   90.00
#
_symmetry.space_group_name_H-M   'P 1'
#
loop_
_entity.id
_entity.type
_entity.pdbx_description
1 polymer ?
#
loop_
_entity_poly.entity_id
_entity_poly.type
_entity_poly.pdbx_seq_one_letter_code
_entity_poly.pdbx_strand_id
1 'polypeptide(L)'
;MQLIKRLCLFLAAVVLWSSAVAQNISIATGGTGGVYYPLGGGLAAILSKHVPGMQATAEVTGGSVDNLKLIGAGKSELAFTMADAALDALKGEDKFKSGKVPLQALLVVYPNRMHVVTVEGTGIQTMADLKGKRVSTGSPGSATEVMAFRVIEAAGLDRDKDMKRERLGVAESVNAVKDRKIDAFFWVGGIPTAAVTDLAATPGLKLKLIDHGDLAEKMNAKYGKLYSSSKIKAGSYPGYDKDNSITDVWNLIVTGDKMSNDDAYAIVKTLVEKKADIVAVHKEAESFTLDNQVQERSPIPFHPGALKYFKEKGIGG
;
A
#
# COMPACT_ATOMS: atom_id res chain seq x y z
N MET A 1 -55.81 27.07 27.15
CA MET A 1 -54.88 26.04 27.67
C MET A 1 -54.60 24.89 26.69
N GLN A 2 -55.53 24.47 25.85
CA GLN A 2 -55.30 23.39 24.85
C GLN A 2 -54.49 23.83 23.64
N LEU A 3 -54.51 25.10 23.20
CA LEU A 3 -53.73 25.60 22.10
C LEU A 3 -52.24 25.70 22.41
N ILE A 4 -51.88 26.08 23.63
CA ILE A 4 -50.50 26.19 24.10
C ILE A 4 -49.83 24.80 24.22
N LYS A 5 -50.58 23.77 24.66
CA LYS A 5 -50.08 22.38 24.73
C LYS A 5 -49.80 21.78 23.34
N ARG A 6 -50.56 22.13 22.32
CA ARG A 6 -50.34 21.67 20.93
C ARG A 6 -49.13 22.37 20.28
N LEU A 7 -48.89 23.64 20.63
CA LEU A 7 -47.75 24.39 20.12
C LEU A 7 -46.41 23.88 20.71
N CYS A 8 -46.37 23.51 21.99
CA CYS A 8 -45.19 22.91 22.64
C CYS A 8 -44.87 21.50 22.13
N LEU A 9 -45.86 20.71 21.73
CA LEU A 9 -45.65 19.39 21.13
C LEU A 9 -45.09 19.48 19.70
N PHE A 10 -45.42 20.52 18.93
CA PHE A 10 -44.85 20.78 17.60
C PHE A 10 -43.42 21.29 17.64
N LEU A 11 -43.07 22.11 18.67
CA LEU A 11 -41.68 22.56 18.86
C LEU A 11 -40.74 21.43 19.33
N ALA A 12 -41.26 20.47 20.10
CA ALA A 12 -40.46 19.32 20.56
C ALA A 12 -40.14 18.31 19.46
N ALA A 13 -40.93 18.27 18.38
CA ALA A 13 -40.70 17.36 17.24
C ALA A 13 -39.68 17.90 16.24
N VAL A 14 -39.29 19.19 16.27
CA VAL A 14 -38.35 19.81 15.32
C VAL A 14 -36.91 19.72 15.81
N VAL A 15 -36.65 19.30 17.07
CA VAL A 15 -35.29 19.35 17.66
C VAL A 15 -34.48 18.04 17.47
N LEU A 16 -34.99 17.01 16.78
CA LEU A 16 -34.32 15.73 16.63
C LEU A 16 -33.78 15.42 15.19
N TRP A 17 -33.72 16.40 14.31
CA TRP A 17 -32.87 16.27 13.17
C TRP A 17 -31.46 16.69 13.57
N SER A 18 -30.78 15.82 14.29
CA SER A 18 -29.31 15.85 14.34
C SER A 18 -28.84 15.72 12.90
N SER A 19 -28.45 16.82 12.31
CA SER A 19 -27.68 16.80 11.05
C SER A 19 -26.48 15.92 11.32
N ALA A 20 -26.50 14.67 10.88
CA ALA A 20 -25.32 13.84 10.85
C ALA A 20 -24.29 14.63 10.00
N VAL A 21 -23.34 15.27 10.67
CA VAL A 21 -22.22 15.91 9.96
C VAL A 21 -21.53 14.79 9.22
N ALA A 22 -21.50 14.92 7.89
CA ALA A 22 -20.82 13.94 7.06
C ALA A 22 -19.33 13.92 7.46
N GLN A 23 -18.87 12.74 7.88
CA GLN A 23 -17.46 12.54 8.20
C GLN A 23 -16.69 12.31 6.90
N ASN A 24 -15.82 13.25 6.56
CA ASN A 24 -14.96 13.12 5.40
C ASN A 24 -13.75 12.24 5.74
N ILE A 25 -13.50 11.23 4.92
CA ILE A 25 -12.37 10.30 5.04
C ILE A 25 -11.50 10.43 3.79
N SER A 26 -10.31 10.96 3.95
CA SER A 26 -9.28 10.92 2.92
C SER A 26 -8.46 9.63 3.06
N ILE A 27 -8.28 8.92 1.95
CA ILE A 27 -7.50 7.69 1.85
C ILE A 27 -6.26 7.97 1.01
N ALA A 28 -5.10 8.11 1.65
CA ALA A 28 -3.83 8.30 0.96
C ALA A 28 -3.39 7.00 0.28
N THR A 29 -3.04 7.07 -1.01
CA THR A 29 -2.81 5.88 -1.85
C THR A 29 -1.39 5.88 -2.47
N GLY A 30 -1.27 6.11 -3.75
CA GLY A 30 -0.03 6.13 -4.53
C GLY A 30 -0.28 6.62 -5.94
N GLY A 31 0.69 6.44 -6.83
CA GLY A 31 0.56 6.78 -8.24
C GLY A 31 -0.49 5.93 -8.97
N THR A 32 -1.14 6.51 -9.98
CA THR A 32 -2.26 5.91 -10.73
C THR A 32 -1.89 4.63 -11.49
N GLY A 33 -0.63 4.41 -11.83
CA GLY A 33 -0.13 3.19 -12.49
C GLY A 33 0.08 2.00 -11.56
N GLY A 34 -0.07 2.20 -10.23
CA GLY A 34 0.09 1.17 -9.20
C GLY A 34 -1.22 0.54 -8.74
N VAL A 35 -1.19 -0.16 -7.61
CA VAL A 35 -2.32 -0.92 -7.06
C VAL A 35 -3.07 -0.15 -5.97
N TYR A 36 -2.40 0.69 -5.19
CA TYR A 36 -3.04 1.43 -4.10
C TYR A 36 -4.16 2.36 -4.57
N TYR A 37 -3.97 3.08 -5.70
CA TYR A 37 -4.95 4.05 -6.16
C TYR A 37 -6.28 3.41 -6.59
N PRO A 38 -6.33 2.41 -7.48
CA PRO A 38 -7.59 1.75 -7.81
C PRO A 38 -8.24 1.08 -6.60
N LEU A 39 -7.47 0.40 -5.72
CA LEU A 39 -8.02 -0.16 -4.49
C LEU A 39 -8.60 0.92 -3.58
N GLY A 40 -7.86 2.02 -3.36
CA GLY A 40 -8.33 3.14 -2.54
C GLY A 40 -9.63 3.75 -3.06
N GLY A 41 -9.77 3.89 -4.38
CA GLY A 41 -11.02 4.32 -5.01
C GLY A 41 -12.17 3.36 -4.73
N GLY A 42 -11.93 2.05 -4.82
CA GLY A 42 -12.89 1.01 -4.47
C GLY A 42 -13.29 1.06 -3.00
N LEU A 43 -12.30 1.18 -2.08
CA LEU A 43 -12.57 1.31 -0.65
C LEU A 43 -13.38 2.58 -0.36
N ALA A 44 -13.04 3.71 -0.97
CA ALA A 44 -13.75 4.98 -0.79
C ALA A 44 -15.22 4.85 -1.21
N ALA A 45 -15.48 4.24 -2.36
CA ALA A 45 -16.85 4.00 -2.84
C ALA A 45 -17.64 3.10 -1.89
N ILE A 46 -17.02 2.01 -1.39
CA ILE A 46 -17.65 1.06 -0.47
C ILE A 46 -17.96 1.74 0.88
N LEU A 47 -17.02 2.47 1.46
CA LEU A 47 -17.20 3.17 2.73
C LEU A 47 -18.30 4.24 2.62
N SER A 48 -18.27 5.07 1.58
CA SER A 48 -19.29 6.10 1.34
C SER A 48 -20.69 5.51 1.15
N LYS A 49 -20.78 4.32 0.56
CA LYS A 49 -22.06 3.65 0.31
C LYS A 49 -22.63 2.93 1.53
N HIS A 50 -21.77 2.34 2.36
CA HIS A 50 -22.19 1.36 3.36
C HIS A 50 -21.97 1.81 4.81
N VAL A 51 -21.21 2.88 5.07
CA VAL A 51 -21.05 3.46 6.41
C VAL A 51 -21.87 4.74 6.49
N PRO A 52 -22.97 4.76 7.26
CA PRO A 52 -23.83 5.94 7.35
C PRO A 52 -23.07 7.19 7.81
N GLY A 53 -23.25 8.30 7.09
CA GLY A 53 -22.58 9.58 7.39
C GLY A 53 -21.11 9.67 6.98
N MET A 54 -20.51 8.64 6.39
CA MET A 54 -19.15 8.67 5.91
C MET A 54 -19.08 9.04 4.42
N GLN A 55 -18.16 9.96 4.08
CA GLN A 55 -17.82 10.33 2.70
C GLN A 55 -16.31 10.13 2.52
N ALA A 56 -15.94 9.12 1.76
CA ALA A 56 -14.53 8.78 1.54
C ALA A 56 -14.06 9.12 0.13
N THR A 57 -12.81 9.55 0.01
CA THR A 57 -12.12 9.87 -1.25
C THR A 57 -10.73 9.26 -1.26
N ALA A 58 -10.26 8.87 -2.45
CA ALA A 58 -8.90 8.36 -2.65
C ALA A 58 -8.00 9.47 -3.19
N GLU A 59 -6.83 9.64 -2.57
CA GLU A 59 -5.87 10.68 -2.92
C GLU A 59 -4.63 10.08 -3.59
N VAL A 60 -4.21 10.66 -4.71
CA VAL A 60 -2.93 10.32 -5.38
C VAL A 60 -1.77 10.91 -4.57
N THR A 61 -0.77 10.09 -4.29
CA THR A 61 0.42 10.48 -3.51
C THR A 61 1.70 9.87 -4.11
N GLY A 62 2.85 10.17 -3.51
CA GLY A 62 4.11 9.47 -3.82
C GLY A 62 4.16 8.03 -3.30
N GLY A 63 3.28 7.64 -2.38
CA GLY A 63 3.20 6.31 -1.77
C GLY A 63 3.44 6.32 -0.26
N SER A 64 3.83 5.18 0.31
CA SER A 64 3.77 4.90 1.75
C SER A 64 4.42 5.96 2.65
N VAL A 65 5.59 6.49 2.29
CA VAL A 65 6.29 7.50 3.11
C VAL A 65 5.50 8.81 3.16
N ASP A 66 5.00 9.27 2.01
CA ASP A 66 4.16 10.48 1.95
C ASP A 66 2.84 10.24 2.68
N ASN A 67 2.23 9.07 2.50
CA ASN A 67 0.99 8.68 3.16
C ASN A 67 1.11 8.76 4.69
N LEU A 68 2.18 8.20 5.24
CA LEU A 68 2.42 8.22 6.68
C LEU A 68 2.68 9.64 7.20
N LYS A 69 3.33 10.50 6.41
CA LYS A 69 3.47 11.92 6.75
C LYS A 69 2.12 12.66 6.72
N LEU A 70 1.23 12.32 5.77
CA LEU A 70 -0.13 12.88 5.74
C LEU A 70 -0.94 12.46 6.96
N ILE A 71 -0.87 11.20 7.38
CA ILE A 71 -1.48 10.71 8.63
C ILE A 71 -0.92 11.49 9.83
N GLY A 72 0.41 11.60 9.97
CA GLY A 72 1.04 12.32 11.07
C GLY A 72 0.69 13.81 11.12
N ALA A 73 0.40 14.42 9.96
CA ALA A 73 -0.04 15.79 9.85
C ALA A 73 -1.58 15.96 10.02
N GLY A 74 -2.33 14.87 10.19
CA GLY A 74 -3.79 14.90 10.26
C GLY A 74 -4.46 15.35 8.96
N LYS A 75 -3.82 15.09 7.82
CA LYS A 75 -4.31 15.46 6.47
C LYS A 75 -4.96 14.27 5.72
N SER A 76 -4.83 13.08 6.24
CA SER A 76 -5.55 11.88 5.79
C SER A 76 -5.94 11.05 7.00
N GLU A 77 -7.12 10.45 6.95
CA GLU A 77 -7.65 9.59 8.01
C GLU A 77 -7.20 8.14 7.83
N LEU A 78 -7.08 7.72 6.57
CA LEU A 78 -6.63 6.38 6.20
C LEU A 78 -5.46 6.45 5.24
N ALA A 79 -4.60 5.43 5.27
CA ALA A 79 -3.51 5.32 4.33
C ALA A 79 -3.18 3.87 4.00
N PHE A 80 -2.84 3.61 2.74
CA PHE A 80 -2.09 2.42 2.37
C PHE A 80 -0.61 2.61 2.70
N THR A 81 0.00 1.60 3.28
CA THR A 81 1.44 1.61 3.56
C THR A 81 2.03 0.21 3.54
N MET A 82 3.31 0.11 3.28
CA MET A 82 4.08 -1.09 3.49
C MET A 82 4.44 -1.21 4.98
N ALA A 83 4.50 -2.42 5.49
CA ALA A 83 4.74 -2.72 6.90
C ALA A 83 6.11 -2.21 7.39
N ASP A 84 7.14 -2.28 6.55
CA ASP A 84 8.48 -1.77 6.85
C ASP A 84 8.49 -0.23 7.01
N ALA A 85 7.82 0.50 6.11
CA ALA A 85 7.68 1.94 6.21
C ALA A 85 6.84 2.35 7.44
N ALA A 86 5.81 1.58 7.78
CA ALA A 86 5.02 1.80 9.00
C ALA A 86 5.86 1.65 10.26
N LEU A 87 6.72 0.63 10.32
CA LEU A 87 7.65 0.42 11.44
C LEU A 87 8.66 1.56 11.56
N ASP A 88 9.28 1.97 10.42
CA ASP A 88 10.21 3.09 10.38
C ASP A 88 9.54 4.38 10.89
N ALA A 89 8.30 4.64 10.50
CA ALA A 89 7.54 5.81 10.92
C ALA A 89 7.21 5.80 12.42
N LEU A 90 6.77 4.65 12.95
CA LEU A 90 6.48 4.48 14.37
C LEU A 90 7.73 4.67 15.23
N LYS A 91 8.90 4.20 14.77
CA LYS A 91 10.18 4.33 15.46
C LYS A 91 10.87 5.69 15.24
N GLY A 92 10.54 6.43 14.18
CA GLY A 92 11.24 7.65 13.77
C GLY A 92 12.58 7.32 13.09
N GLU A 93 12.61 6.28 12.28
CA GLU A 93 13.81 5.81 11.56
C GLU A 93 13.73 6.19 10.06
N ASP A 94 14.83 6.00 9.32
CA ASP A 94 14.98 6.26 7.89
C ASP A 94 14.39 7.63 7.44
N LYS A 95 13.27 7.64 6.75
CA LYS A 95 12.59 8.84 6.22
C LYS A 95 11.82 9.63 7.29
N PHE A 96 11.79 9.13 8.51
CA PHE A 96 11.04 9.69 9.64
C PHE A 96 11.92 10.20 10.78
N LYS A 97 13.22 10.42 10.55
CA LYS A 97 14.17 10.94 11.56
C LYS A 97 13.78 12.31 12.12
N SER A 98 12.96 13.08 11.41
CA SER A 98 12.43 14.37 11.89
C SER A 98 11.32 14.25 12.93
N GLY A 99 10.73 13.06 13.10
CA GLY A 99 9.66 12.82 14.08
C GLY A 99 8.97 11.49 13.84
N LYS A 100 8.59 10.85 14.95
CA LYS A 100 7.77 9.64 14.94
C LYS A 100 6.35 9.97 14.49
N VAL A 101 5.71 9.00 13.85
CA VAL A 101 4.29 9.09 13.50
C VAL A 101 3.54 8.03 14.31
N PRO A 102 2.64 8.44 15.23
CA PRO A 102 1.77 7.50 15.94
C PRO A 102 0.80 6.87 14.95
N LEU A 103 0.86 5.54 14.82
CA LEU A 103 0.13 4.76 13.83
C LEU A 103 -0.51 3.54 14.46
N GLN A 104 -1.66 3.16 13.94
CA GLN A 104 -2.35 1.91 14.23
C GLN A 104 -2.82 1.24 12.95
N ALA A 105 -2.66 -0.08 12.88
CA ALA A 105 -3.13 -0.87 11.76
C ALA A 105 -4.66 -1.08 11.88
N LEU A 106 -5.37 -0.91 10.78
CA LEU A 106 -6.76 -1.32 10.65
C LEU A 106 -6.88 -2.70 10.01
N LEU A 107 -6.13 -2.93 8.92
CA LEU A 107 -6.12 -4.20 8.20
C LEU A 107 -4.73 -4.51 7.65
N VAL A 108 -4.36 -5.77 7.71
CA VAL A 108 -3.34 -6.37 6.85
C VAL A 108 -4.02 -6.74 5.54
N VAL A 109 -3.50 -6.29 4.40
CA VAL A 109 -4.23 -6.39 3.14
C VAL A 109 -3.66 -7.40 2.16
N TYR A 110 -2.50 -7.18 1.57
CA TYR A 110 -1.89 -8.15 0.65
C TYR A 110 -0.35 -8.07 0.69
N PRO A 111 0.36 -9.15 0.33
CA PRO A 111 1.81 -9.11 0.21
C PRO A 111 2.22 -8.26 -1.00
N ASN A 112 3.03 -7.25 -0.75
CA ASN A 112 3.55 -6.33 -1.75
C ASN A 112 4.87 -6.87 -2.29
N ARG A 113 4.94 -7.15 -3.58
CA ARG A 113 6.03 -7.89 -4.20
C ARG A 113 7.00 -6.96 -4.90
N MET A 114 8.30 -7.10 -4.58
CA MET A 114 9.35 -6.36 -5.28
C MET A 114 9.51 -6.93 -6.69
N HIS A 115 9.43 -6.04 -7.68
CA HIS A 115 9.77 -6.30 -9.06
C HIS A 115 11.08 -5.57 -9.35
N VAL A 116 12.09 -6.27 -9.83
CA VAL A 116 13.28 -5.68 -10.46
C VAL A 116 13.11 -5.89 -11.95
N VAL A 117 12.62 -4.86 -12.62
CA VAL A 117 12.12 -4.93 -13.99
C VAL A 117 13.17 -4.45 -14.96
N THR A 118 13.37 -5.20 -16.04
CA THR A 118 14.11 -4.81 -17.22
C THR A 118 13.46 -5.39 -18.48
N VAL A 119 14.05 -5.19 -19.63
CA VAL A 119 13.63 -5.81 -20.90
C VAL A 119 14.81 -6.52 -21.56
N GLU A 120 14.53 -7.45 -22.46
CA GLU A 120 15.60 -8.10 -23.26
C GLU A 120 16.43 -7.05 -24.01
N GLY A 121 17.73 -7.34 -24.18
CA GLY A 121 18.68 -6.45 -24.84
C GLY A 121 19.43 -5.47 -23.93
N THR A 122 19.04 -5.32 -22.65
CA THR A 122 19.75 -4.44 -21.69
C THR A 122 21.04 -5.07 -21.13
N GLY A 123 21.23 -6.38 -21.30
CA GLY A 123 22.35 -7.13 -20.73
C GLY A 123 22.20 -7.46 -19.24
N ILE A 124 21.06 -7.12 -18.62
CA ILE A 124 20.81 -7.38 -17.20
C ILE A 124 20.21 -8.78 -17.04
N GLN A 125 20.89 -9.67 -16.30
CA GLN A 125 20.48 -11.04 -15.99
C GLN A 125 20.32 -11.25 -14.49
N THR A 126 21.11 -10.57 -13.67
CA THR A 126 21.20 -10.69 -12.22
C THR A 126 21.21 -9.31 -11.55
N MET A 127 21.07 -9.26 -10.25
CA MET A 127 21.23 -8.02 -9.48
C MET A 127 22.61 -7.36 -9.69
N ALA A 128 23.67 -8.14 -9.85
CA ALA A 128 25.03 -7.63 -10.08
C ALA A 128 25.15 -6.85 -11.39
N ASP A 129 24.37 -7.19 -12.41
CA ASP A 129 24.40 -6.53 -13.72
C ASP A 129 23.77 -5.13 -13.72
N LEU A 130 23.15 -4.72 -12.60
CA LEU A 130 22.70 -3.33 -12.42
C LEU A 130 23.84 -2.34 -12.30
N LYS A 131 25.09 -2.83 -12.09
CA LYS A 131 26.29 -2.00 -12.01
C LYS A 131 26.53 -1.24 -13.30
N GLY A 132 26.66 0.09 -13.19
CA GLY A 132 26.83 1.00 -14.34
C GLY A 132 25.56 1.33 -15.11
N LYS A 133 24.42 0.70 -14.80
CA LYS A 133 23.14 0.89 -15.50
C LYS A 133 22.39 2.13 -14.99
N ARG A 134 21.45 2.61 -15.81
CA ARG A 134 20.48 3.65 -15.46
C ARG A 134 19.28 2.96 -14.83
N VAL A 135 19.05 3.20 -13.52
CA VAL A 135 18.07 2.44 -12.73
C VAL A 135 17.16 3.38 -11.97
N SER A 136 15.85 3.26 -12.19
CA SER A 136 14.87 3.93 -11.33
C SER A 136 14.63 3.12 -10.06
N THR A 137 14.73 3.77 -8.90
CA THR A 137 14.56 3.13 -7.59
C THR A 137 13.20 3.42 -6.95
N GLY A 138 12.27 4.00 -7.71
CA GLY A 138 10.95 4.41 -7.21
C GLY A 138 10.85 5.92 -7.02
N SER A 139 9.62 6.42 -6.93
CA SER A 139 9.35 7.84 -6.72
C SER A 139 9.85 8.35 -5.37
N PRO A 140 10.22 9.64 -5.26
CA PRO A 140 10.37 10.28 -3.96
C PRO A 140 9.11 10.09 -3.11
N GLY A 141 9.28 9.83 -1.81
CA GLY A 141 8.13 9.63 -0.91
C GLY A 141 7.49 8.23 -0.97
N SER A 142 8.01 7.30 -1.78
CA SER A 142 7.53 5.92 -1.85
C SER A 142 8.31 4.97 -0.92
N ALA A 143 7.65 3.92 -0.43
CA ALA A 143 8.34 2.80 0.18
C ALA A 143 9.01 1.89 -0.87
N THR A 144 8.65 2.01 -2.16
CA THR A 144 9.42 1.39 -3.24
C THR A 144 10.88 1.82 -3.19
N GLU A 145 11.16 3.14 -3.04
CA GLU A 145 12.53 3.65 -2.91
C GLU A 145 13.22 3.09 -1.67
N VAL A 146 12.53 3.02 -0.54
CA VAL A 146 13.07 2.48 0.72
C VAL A 146 13.45 1.01 0.55
N MET A 147 12.53 0.17 0.07
CA MET A 147 12.78 -1.25 -0.10
C MET A 147 13.82 -1.52 -1.22
N ALA A 148 13.81 -0.75 -2.31
CA ALA A 148 14.83 -0.84 -3.35
C ALA A 148 16.24 -0.64 -2.77
N PHE A 149 16.41 0.33 -1.88
CA PHE A 149 17.70 0.57 -1.21
C PHE A 149 18.12 -0.62 -0.36
N ARG A 150 17.20 -1.25 0.35
CA ARG A 150 17.44 -2.43 1.18
C ARG A 150 17.80 -3.66 0.35
N VAL A 151 17.13 -3.86 -0.79
CA VAL A 151 17.44 -4.94 -1.75
C VAL A 151 18.80 -4.72 -2.42
N ILE A 152 19.10 -3.51 -2.88
CA ILE A 152 20.39 -3.15 -3.50
C ILE A 152 21.54 -3.39 -2.52
N GLU A 153 21.38 -2.94 -1.28
CA GLU A 153 22.39 -3.16 -0.24
C GLU A 153 22.56 -4.66 0.08
N ALA A 154 21.46 -5.42 0.23
CA ALA A 154 21.52 -6.86 0.48
C ALA A 154 22.18 -7.62 -0.68
N ALA A 155 22.07 -7.12 -1.91
CA ALA A 155 22.78 -7.63 -3.08
C ALA A 155 24.28 -7.26 -3.11
N GLY A 156 24.78 -6.48 -2.14
CA GLY A 156 26.17 -6.03 -2.08
C GLY A 156 26.50 -4.88 -3.03
N LEU A 157 25.48 -4.13 -3.46
CA LEU A 157 25.64 -2.97 -4.35
C LEU A 157 25.48 -1.66 -3.58
N ASP A 158 26.16 -0.62 -4.06
CA ASP A 158 26.01 0.76 -3.59
C ASP A 158 25.11 1.53 -4.58
N ARG A 159 23.93 1.93 -4.11
CA ARG A 159 22.91 2.64 -4.92
C ARG A 159 23.40 3.98 -5.50
N ASP A 160 24.38 4.63 -4.88
CA ASP A 160 24.86 5.94 -5.25
C ASP A 160 26.14 5.89 -6.09
N LYS A 161 26.89 4.76 -6.02
CA LYS A 161 28.17 4.56 -6.74
C LYS A 161 28.05 3.58 -7.90
N ASP A 162 27.28 2.49 -7.70
CA ASP A 162 27.26 1.38 -8.65
C ASP A 162 26.23 1.57 -9.78
N MET A 163 25.34 2.57 -9.71
CA MET A 163 24.34 2.80 -10.76
C MET A 163 24.05 4.29 -10.98
N LYS A 164 23.54 4.62 -12.17
CA LYS A 164 23.00 5.95 -12.48
C LYS A 164 21.53 5.95 -12.05
N ARG A 165 21.30 6.46 -10.85
CA ARG A 165 20.00 6.35 -10.18
C ARG A 165 19.03 7.43 -10.64
N GLU A 166 17.81 7.00 -11.01
CA GLU A 166 16.66 7.82 -11.27
C GLU A 166 15.58 7.59 -10.18
N ARG A 167 14.66 8.54 -10.03
CA ARG A 167 13.61 8.51 -9.00
C ARG A 167 12.26 8.76 -9.63
N LEU A 168 11.71 7.72 -10.27
CA LEU A 168 10.49 7.77 -11.04
C LEU A 168 9.41 6.87 -10.42
N GLY A 169 8.14 7.26 -10.55
CA GLY A 169 7.02 6.37 -10.29
C GLY A 169 6.97 5.21 -11.27
N VAL A 170 6.09 4.23 -11.04
CA VAL A 170 6.05 3.03 -11.90
C VAL A 170 5.64 3.35 -13.33
N ALA A 171 4.68 4.24 -13.54
CA ALA A 171 4.23 4.62 -14.89
C ALA A 171 5.34 5.37 -15.65
N GLU A 172 5.99 6.33 -14.98
CA GLU A 172 7.12 7.08 -15.54
C GLU A 172 8.34 6.17 -15.82
N SER A 173 8.59 5.20 -14.94
CA SER A 173 9.65 4.19 -15.14
C SER A 173 9.39 3.33 -16.37
N VAL A 174 8.14 2.88 -16.56
CA VAL A 174 7.72 2.12 -17.74
C VAL A 174 7.92 2.95 -19.00
N ASN A 175 7.48 4.21 -19.02
CA ASN A 175 7.70 5.10 -20.17
C ASN A 175 9.21 5.31 -20.44
N ALA A 176 10.00 5.51 -19.38
CA ALA A 176 11.45 5.69 -19.52
C ALA A 176 12.16 4.43 -20.06
N VAL A 177 11.68 3.20 -19.73
CA VAL A 177 12.18 1.95 -20.36
C VAL A 177 11.78 1.87 -21.82
N LYS A 178 10.52 2.16 -22.17
CA LYS A 178 10.04 2.19 -23.57
C LYS A 178 10.84 3.17 -24.42
N ASP A 179 11.17 4.32 -23.85
CA ASP A 179 12.00 5.37 -24.49
C ASP A 179 13.51 5.06 -24.44
N ARG A 180 13.95 3.95 -23.84
CA ARG A 180 15.35 3.58 -23.63
C ARG A 180 16.15 4.63 -22.84
N LYS A 181 15.48 5.38 -21.96
CA LYS A 181 16.09 6.38 -21.06
C LYS A 181 16.66 5.75 -19.80
N ILE A 182 16.07 4.63 -19.34
CA ILE A 182 16.59 3.80 -18.25
C ILE A 182 16.66 2.34 -18.69
N ASP A 183 17.49 1.56 -18.01
CA ASP A 183 17.77 0.15 -18.34
C ASP A 183 16.97 -0.82 -17.45
N ALA A 184 16.62 -0.39 -16.23
CA ALA A 184 15.83 -1.16 -15.26
C ALA A 184 15.10 -0.24 -14.28
N PHE A 185 14.13 -0.80 -13.58
CA PHE A 185 13.50 -0.11 -12.45
C PHE A 185 13.07 -1.08 -11.36
N PHE A 186 13.04 -0.57 -10.14
CA PHE A 186 12.44 -1.21 -8.96
C PHE A 186 11.00 -0.76 -8.82
N TRP A 187 10.13 -1.71 -8.50
CA TRP A 187 8.73 -1.47 -8.19
C TRP A 187 8.23 -2.44 -7.14
N VAL A 188 7.61 -1.96 -6.08
CA VAL A 188 6.91 -2.80 -5.12
C VAL A 188 5.42 -2.63 -5.33
N GLY A 189 4.75 -3.71 -5.69
CA GLY A 189 3.32 -3.67 -6.00
C GLY A 189 2.63 -5.03 -5.94
N GLY A 190 1.29 -4.98 -5.97
CA GLY A 190 0.46 -6.16 -6.19
C GLY A 190 0.53 -6.64 -7.64
N ILE A 191 0.04 -7.86 -7.87
CA ILE A 191 0.04 -8.53 -9.17
C ILE A 191 -1.40 -8.77 -9.64
N PRO A 192 -1.73 -8.37 -10.87
CA PRO A 192 -0.91 -7.61 -11.82
C PRO A 192 -0.83 -6.11 -11.47
N THR A 193 0.30 -5.46 -11.74
CA THR A 193 0.40 -4.01 -11.73
C THR A 193 0.12 -3.47 -13.15
N ALA A 194 -0.80 -2.53 -13.29
CA ALA A 194 -1.25 -2.02 -14.58
C ALA A 194 -0.10 -1.49 -15.46
N ALA A 195 0.81 -0.68 -14.91
CA ALA A 195 1.96 -0.15 -15.64
C ALA A 195 2.93 -1.26 -16.11
N VAL A 196 3.16 -2.30 -15.30
CA VAL A 196 4.02 -3.44 -15.70
C VAL A 196 3.32 -4.29 -16.77
N THR A 197 2.00 -4.44 -16.70
CA THR A 197 1.21 -5.10 -17.74
C THR A 197 1.31 -4.35 -19.07
N ASP A 198 1.25 -3.01 -19.04
CA ASP A 198 1.42 -2.16 -20.22
C ASP A 198 2.83 -2.32 -20.84
N LEU A 199 3.88 -2.39 -20.03
CA LEU A 199 5.24 -2.68 -20.52
C LEU A 199 5.31 -4.07 -21.19
N ALA A 200 4.75 -5.08 -20.52
CA ALA A 200 4.77 -6.46 -21.00
C ALA A 200 3.99 -6.65 -22.31
N ALA A 201 2.93 -5.86 -22.52
CA ALA A 201 2.11 -5.87 -23.74
C ALA A 201 2.67 -4.99 -24.87
N THR A 202 3.77 -4.24 -24.63
CA THR A 202 4.33 -3.33 -25.64
C THR A 202 5.03 -4.11 -26.78
N PRO A 203 4.62 -3.94 -28.04
CA PRO A 203 5.25 -4.64 -29.18
C PRO A 203 6.75 -4.36 -29.26
N GLY A 204 7.54 -5.41 -29.55
CA GLY A 204 8.98 -5.33 -29.68
C GLY A 204 9.77 -5.23 -28.38
N LEU A 205 9.10 -5.20 -27.22
CA LEU A 205 9.72 -5.34 -25.91
C LEU A 205 9.38 -6.71 -25.31
N LYS A 206 10.33 -7.30 -24.61
CA LYS A 206 10.11 -8.52 -23.85
C LYS A 206 10.48 -8.28 -22.41
N LEU A 207 9.47 -8.35 -21.54
CA LEU A 207 9.60 -8.17 -20.09
C LEU A 207 10.56 -9.19 -19.51
N LYS A 208 11.44 -8.74 -18.63
CA LYS A 208 12.31 -9.57 -17.83
C LYS A 208 12.29 -9.11 -16.38
N LEU A 209 12.13 -10.05 -15.45
CA LEU A 209 12.21 -9.82 -14.02
C LEU A 209 13.47 -10.49 -13.47
N ILE A 210 14.15 -9.84 -12.54
CA ILE A 210 15.42 -10.30 -11.97
C ILE A 210 15.16 -10.94 -10.62
N ASP A 211 15.68 -12.15 -10.41
CA ASP A 211 15.58 -12.90 -9.17
C ASP A 211 16.38 -12.22 -8.03
N HIS A 212 15.77 -12.18 -6.83
CA HIS A 212 16.36 -11.61 -5.63
C HIS A 212 15.68 -12.10 -4.33
N GLY A 213 14.91 -13.18 -4.38
CA GLY A 213 14.20 -13.70 -3.21
C GLY A 213 15.13 -14.23 -2.11
N ASP A 214 16.34 -14.66 -2.47
CA ASP A 214 17.41 -15.08 -1.54
C ASP A 214 17.92 -13.95 -0.65
N LEU A 215 17.64 -12.69 -1.00
CA LEU A 215 18.07 -11.52 -0.24
C LEU A 215 17.20 -11.26 1.00
N ALA A 216 16.03 -11.89 1.12
CA ALA A 216 15.08 -11.66 2.21
C ALA A 216 15.72 -11.89 3.60
N GLU A 217 16.52 -12.93 3.76
CA GLU A 217 17.20 -13.23 5.04
C GLU A 217 18.20 -12.14 5.42
N LYS A 218 18.99 -11.64 4.47
CA LYS A 218 19.95 -10.54 4.70
C LYS A 218 19.22 -9.25 5.07
N MET A 219 18.09 -8.97 4.42
CA MET A 219 17.25 -7.82 4.75
C MET A 219 16.68 -7.95 6.17
N ASN A 220 16.16 -9.15 6.52
CA ASN A 220 15.61 -9.41 7.85
C ASN A 220 16.66 -9.30 8.96
N ALA A 221 17.89 -9.73 8.72
CA ALA A 221 18.99 -9.61 9.69
C ALA A 221 19.29 -8.15 10.06
N LYS A 222 19.07 -7.21 9.13
CA LYS A 222 19.37 -5.79 9.33
C LYS A 222 18.16 -4.95 9.74
N TYR A 223 17.00 -5.21 9.13
CA TYR A 223 15.82 -4.34 9.23
C TYR A 223 14.67 -4.95 10.04
N GLY A 224 14.84 -6.18 10.58
CA GLY A 224 13.80 -6.90 11.30
C GLY A 224 13.04 -7.90 10.42
N LYS A 225 12.30 -8.82 11.04
CA LYS A 225 11.57 -9.92 10.38
C LYS A 225 10.33 -9.41 9.65
N LEU A 226 10.52 -8.69 8.56
CA LEU A 226 9.45 -8.05 7.78
C LEU A 226 9.31 -8.62 6.36
N TYR A 227 10.38 -9.23 5.84
CA TYR A 227 10.49 -9.63 4.45
C TYR A 227 10.37 -11.13 4.30
N SER A 228 9.68 -11.56 3.25
CA SER A 228 9.59 -12.96 2.86
C SER A 228 10.18 -13.18 1.48
N SER A 229 10.53 -14.44 1.18
CA SER A 229 10.83 -14.89 -0.17
C SER A 229 9.59 -15.51 -0.77
N SER A 230 9.17 -15.04 -1.94
CA SER A 230 8.04 -15.58 -2.69
C SER A 230 8.28 -15.56 -4.19
N LYS A 231 7.23 -15.72 -4.99
CA LYS A 231 7.36 -15.78 -6.45
C LYS A 231 6.30 -14.94 -7.15
N ILE A 232 6.73 -14.23 -8.19
CA ILE A 232 5.86 -13.81 -9.29
C ILE A 232 5.75 -14.99 -10.23
N LYS A 233 4.55 -15.53 -10.39
CA LYS A 233 4.32 -16.73 -11.18
C LYS A 233 4.39 -16.47 -12.68
N ALA A 234 4.82 -17.45 -13.45
CA ALA A 234 4.63 -17.47 -14.89
C ALA A 234 3.18 -17.15 -15.25
N GLY A 235 2.98 -16.38 -16.32
CA GLY A 235 1.65 -15.92 -16.73
C GLY A 235 1.07 -14.75 -15.95
N SER A 236 1.78 -14.21 -14.93
CA SER A 236 1.33 -13.03 -14.18
C SER A 236 1.25 -11.76 -15.04
N TYR A 237 2.05 -11.70 -16.09
CA TYR A 237 2.08 -10.62 -17.08
C TYR A 237 2.08 -11.18 -18.50
N PRO A 238 1.56 -10.44 -19.51
CA PRO A 238 1.55 -10.88 -20.90
C PRO A 238 2.95 -11.29 -21.39
N GLY A 239 3.07 -12.47 -22.00
CA GLY A 239 4.34 -12.97 -22.54
C GLY A 239 5.44 -13.29 -21.51
N TYR A 240 5.12 -13.25 -20.21
CA TYR A 240 6.04 -13.63 -19.15
C TYR A 240 5.77 -15.09 -18.71
N ASP A 241 6.67 -15.99 -19.07
CA ASP A 241 6.50 -17.45 -19.00
C ASP A 241 7.35 -18.16 -17.92
N LYS A 242 7.98 -17.40 -17.02
CA LYS A 242 8.86 -17.91 -15.98
C LYS A 242 8.40 -17.51 -14.59
N ASP A 243 8.67 -18.39 -13.59
CA ASP A 243 8.60 -17.98 -12.19
C ASP A 243 9.78 -17.06 -11.88
N ASN A 244 9.54 -15.99 -11.13
CA ASN A 244 10.60 -15.08 -10.66
C ASN A 244 10.63 -15.10 -9.13
N SER A 245 11.78 -15.42 -8.55
CA SER A 245 12.01 -15.40 -7.10
C SER A 245 12.21 -13.98 -6.60
N ILE A 246 11.37 -13.54 -5.66
CA ILE A 246 11.34 -12.13 -5.22
C ILE A 246 11.29 -12.02 -3.70
N THR A 247 11.61 -10.82 -3.20
CA THR A 247 11.30 -10.41 -1.84
C THR A 247 9.92 -9.74 -1.79
N ASP A 248 9.18 -9.95 -0.72
CA ASP A 248 7.92 -9.27 -0.45
C ASP A 248 7.83 -8.73 0.98
N VAL A 249 6.85 -7.88 1.21
CA VAL A 249 6.49 -7.30 2.50
C VAL A 249 4.99 -7.09 2.56
N TRP A 250 4.35 -7.22 3.73
CA TRP A 250 2.93 -6.99 3.84
C TRP A 250 2.56 -5.51 3.68
N ASN A 251 1.40 -5.27 3.08
CA ASN A 251 0.74 -3.97 3.07
C ASN A 251 -0.30 -3.90 4.18
N LEU A 252 -0.47 -2.70 4.69
CA LEU A 252 -1.43 -2.35 5.72
C LEU A 252 -2.34 -1.21 5.24
N ILE A 253 -3.55 -1.18 5.75
CA ILE A 253 -4.34 0.04 5.88
C ILE A 253 -4.14 0.53 7.31
N VAL A 254 -3.71 1.77 7.44
CA VAL A 254 -3.38 2.37 8.73
C VAL A 254 -4.16 3.66 8.95
N THR A 255 -4.23 4.06 10.21
CA THR A 255 -4.76 5.35 10.66
C THR A 255 -3.88 5.96 11.74
N GLY A 256 -4.10 7.22 12.07
CA GLY A 256 -3.46 7.90 13.19
C GLY A 256 -4.20 7.66 14.52
N ASP A 257 -3.68 8.25 15.59
CA ASP A 257 -4.18 8.11 16.96
C ASP A 257 -5.51 8.82 17.24
N LYS A 258 -6.02 9.62 16.29
CA LYS A 258 -7.27 10.38 16.43
C LYS A 258 -8.51 9.64 15.93
N MET A 259 -8.36 8.50 15.27
CA MET A 259 -9.49 7.70 14.79
C MET A 259 -10.30 7.16 15.98
N SER A 260 -11.62 7.33 15.94
CA SER A 260 -12.46 6.78 16.99
C SER A 260 -12.56 5.25 16.91
N ASN A 261 -12.81 4.60 18.04
CA ASN A 261 -13.00 3.13 18.05
C ASN A 261 -14.21 2.70 17.22
N ASP A 262 -15.27 3.48 17.21
CA ASP A 262 -16.49 3.16 16.46
C ASP A 262 -16.29 3.32 14.95
N ASP A 263 -15.58 4.36 14.50
CA ASP A 263 -15.24 4.54 13.09
C ASP A 263 -14.31 3.44 12.61
N ALA A 264 -13.25 3.16 13.37
CA ALA A 264 -12.33 2.09 13.03
C ALA A 264 -13.02 0.72 12.94
N TYR A 265 -13.93 0.43 13.89
CA TYR A 265 -14.75 -0.77 13.85
C TYR A 265 -15.65 -0.80 12.60
N ALA A 266 -16.37 0.30 12.32
CA ALA A 266 -17.27 0.38 11.17
C ALA A 266 -16.54 0.22 9.84
N ILE A 267 -15.37 0.86 9.69
CA ILE A 267 -14.50 0.75 8.52
C ILE A 267 -14.05 -0.70 8.33
N VAL A 268 -13.43 -1.31 9.35
CA VAL A 268 -12.89 -2.67 9.26
C VAL A 268 -14.00 -3.68 8.97
N LYS A 269 -15.12 -3.61 9.70
CA LYS A 269 -16.29 -4.45 9.46
C LYS A 269 -16.79 -4.34 8.03
N THR A 270 -16.99 -3.11 7.55
CA THR A 270 -17.50 -2.89 6.18
C THR A 270 -16.55 -3.43 5.13
N LEU A 271 -15.25 -3.19 5.24
CA LEU A 271 -14.27 -3.65 4.25
C LEU A 271 -14.16 -5.18 4.24
N VAL A 272 -14.22 -5.83 5.40
CA VAL A 272 -14.18 -7.30 5.47
C VAL A 272 -15.48 -7.91 4.93
N GLU A 273 -16.65 -7.37 5.30
CA GLU A 273 -17.96 -7.89 4.85
C GLU A 273 -18.23 -7.62 3.37
N LYS A 274 -17.62 -6.57 2.79
CA LYS A 274 -17.72 -6.20 1.37
C LYS A 274 -16.50 -6.63 0.55
N LYS A 275 -15.73 -7.60 1.03
CA LYS A 275 -14.53 -8.11 0.33
C LYS A 275 -14.78 -8.44 -1.15
N ALA A 276 -15.91 -9.05 -1.48
CA ALA A 276 -16.24 -9.41 -2.87
C ALA A 276 -16.24 -8.19 -3.80
N ASP A 277 -16.77 -7.04 -3.33
CA ASP A 277 -16.79 -5.79 -4.09
C ASP A 277 -15.37 -5.25 -4.28
N ILE A 278 -14.48 -5.42 -3.28
CA ILE A 278 -13.08 -5.00 -3.37
C ILE A 278 -12.30 -5.90 -4.35
N VAL A 279 -12.56 -7.22 -4.34
CA VAL A 279 -11.96 -8.17 -5.29
C VAL A 279 -12.34 -7.83 -6.74
N ALA A 280 -13.57 -7.35 -6.98
CA ALA A 280 -13.98 -6.89 -8.29
C ALA A 280 -13.18 -5.67 -8.79
N VAL A 281 -12.63 -4.86 -7.88
CA VAL A 281 -11.73 -3.74 -8.22
C VAL A 281 -10.31 -4.25 -8.54
N HIS A 282 -9.77 -5.13 -7.69
CA HIS A 282 -8.42 -5.66 -7.88
C HIS A 282 -8.25 -7.02 -7.20
N LYS A 283 -7.67 -7.99 -7.94
CA LYS A 283 -7.46 -9.37 -7.49
C LYS A 283 -6.69 -9.49 -6.16
N GLU A 284 -5.76 -8.60 -5.86
CA GLU A 284 -5.00 -8.65 -4.59
C GLU A 284 -5.91 -8.58 -3.35
N ALA A 285 -7.14 -8.07 -3.49
CA ALA A 285 -8.11 -8.10 -2.40
C ALA A 285 -8.57 -9.51 -1.99
N GLU A 286 -8.27 -10.55 -2.76
CA GLU A 286 -8.44 -11.95 -2.32
C GLU A 286 -7.67 -12.23 -1.03
N SER A 287 -6.55 -11.52 -0.80
CA SER A 287 -5.73 -11.61 0.41
C SER A 287 -6.30 -10.84 1.61
N PHE A 288 -7.36 -10.06 1.47
CA PHE A 288 -8.04 -9.38 2.59
C PHE A 288 -8.85 -10.41 3.39
N THR A 289 -8.17 -11.28 4.12
CA THR A 289 -8.79 -12.35 4.91
C THR A 289 -8.60 -12.11 6.40
N LEU A 290 -9.50 -12.65 7.20
CA LEU A 290 -9.39 -12.60 8.66
C LEU A 290 -8.14 -13.35 9.16
N ASP A 291 -7.77 -14.48 8.54
CA ASP A 291 -6.57 -15.26 8.88
C ASP A 291 -5.25 -14.46 8.70
N ASN A 292 -5.29 -13.39 7.93
CA ASN A 292 -4.15 -12.51 7.74
C ASN A 292 -4.04 -11.43 8.83
N GLN A 293 -5.06 -11.25 9.68
CA GLN A 293 -5.10 -10.21 10.70
C GLN A 293 -4.36 -10.66 11.97
N VAL A 294 -3.07 -10.91 11.84
CA VAL A 294 -2.19 -11.41 12.92
C VAL A 294 -1.01 -10.47 13.12
N GLN A 295 -0.52 -10.40 14.37
CA GLN A 295 0.54 -9.45 14.75
C GLN A 295 1.86 -9.72 14.02
N GLU A 296 2.12 -10.97 13.58
CA GLU A 296 3.31 -11.34 12.80
C GLU A 296 3.37 -10.65 11.43
N ARG A 297 2.23 -10.17 10.91
CA ARG A 297 2.13 -9.45 9.64
C ARG A 297 2.03 -7.94 9.78
N SER A 298 1.76 -7.46 11.01
CA SER A 298 1.71 -6.03 11.32
C SER A 298 2.76 -5.68 12.39
N PRO A 299 3.88 -5.01 12.03
CA PRO A 299 4.89 -4.63 13.01
C PRO A 299 4.47 -3.44 13.88
N ILE A 300 3.27 -2.90 13.66
CA ILE A 300 2.65 -1.85 14.45
C ILE A 300 1.37 -2.38 15.12
N PRO A 301 0.92 -1.79 16.25
CA PRO A 301 -0.26 -2.26 16.94
C PRO A 301 -1.52 -2.10 16.07
N PHE A 302 -2.45 -3.04 16.22
CA PHE A 302 -3.79 -2.87 15.65
C PHE A 302 -4.60 -1.86 16.46
N HIS A 303 -5.47 -1.13 15.76
CA HIS A 303 -6.41 -0.20 16.37
C HIS A 303 -7.44 -0.94 17.24
N PRO A 304 -7.80 -0.42 18.44
CA PRO A 304 -8.76 -1.11 19.32
C PRO A 304 -10.11 -1.42 18.67
N GLY A 305 -10.63 -0.53 17.79
CA GLY A 305 -11.84 -0.78 17.01
C GLY A 305 -11.69 -1.94 16.03
N ALA A 306 -10.52 -2.10 15.39
CA ALA A 306 -10.23 -3.24 14.54
C ALA A 306 -10.17 -4.55 15.36
N LEU A 307 -9.45 -4.53 16.48
CA LEU A 307 -9.36 -5.67 17.40
C LEU A 307 -10.72 -6.12 17.93
N LYS A 308 -11.62 -5.18 18.21
CA LYS A 308 -13.01 -5.50 18.63
C LYS A 308 -13.70 -6.35 17.55
N TYR A 309 -13.63 -5.94 16.29
CA TYR A 309 -14.24 -6.70 15.20
C TYR A 309 -13.57 -8.06 14.99
N PHE A 310 -12.24 -8.12 15.04
CA PHE A 310 -11.49 -9.39 14.89
C PHE A 310 -11.88 -10.39 15.99
N LYS A 311 -12.00 -9.93 17.24
CA LYS A 311 -12.43 -10.77 18.36
C LYS A 311 -13.85 -11.31 18.16
N GLU A 312 -14.78 -10.51 17.66
CA GLU A 312 -16.14 -10.95 17.32
C GLU A 312 -16.16 -12.04 16.24
N LYS A 313 -15.13 -12.09 15.39
CA LYS A 313 -14.96 -13.11 14.35
C LYS A 313 -14.07 -14.29 14.79
N GLY A 314 -13.68 -14.33 16.07
CA GLY A 314 -12.86 -15.42 16.62
C GLY A 314 -11.36 -15.31 16.27
N ILE A 315 -10.90 -14.14 15.82
CA ILE A 315 -9.49 -13.85 15.55
C ILE A 315 -8.88 -13.11 16.73
N GLY A 316 -7.69 -13.56 17.19
CA GLY A 316 -6.96 -12.91 18.28
C GLY A 316 -7.41 -13.40 19.63
N GLY A 317 -7.15 -14.67 19.91
CA GLY A 317 -7.07 -15.26 21.25
C GLY A 317 -5.60 -15.29 21.70
#